data_aa69619c7ef0e303dfafae90ac95e33a
#
_entry.id   aa69619c7ef0e303dfafae90ac95e33a
#
_cell.length_a   1.000
_cell.length_b   1.000
_cell.length_c   1.000
_cell.angle_alpha   90.00
_cell.angle_beta   90.00
_cell.angle_gamma   90.00
#
_symmetry.space_group_name_H-M   'P 1'
#
loop_
_entity.id
_entity.type
_entity.pdbx_description
1 polymer ?
#
loop_
_entity_poly.entity_id
_entity_poly.type
_entity_poly.pdbx_seq_one_letter_code
_entity_poly.pdbx_strand_id
1 'polypeptide(L)'
;MTDKIGFLTAEFLVEEMHKGRIPKEFLPLQSGVGSTANAILGALGEDKHVPNFNIYTEVIQNSVIEMMLNGRVKDASACSLTVSNECLMQVYDNMDYFKNHLTLRQSEISNHPAVIRRLGVIAINTAIEVELYGNANSTHISGTKMMNGIGGSGDFIRNAYLSIFTCPSVAKGGSISSIVPFVTHQDSSEHDVNVIVTEQGVADLRGKSPMQRAQTIIENCAHPDYKQLLWDYLKLGTGGHTRHCLTAAFAMHDTLARKGDMKLTDFSEYIK
;
A
#
# COMPACT_ATOMS: atom_id res chain seq x y z
N MET A 1 -10.03 1.92 -11.83
CA MET A 1 -9.18 0.99 -11.04
C MET A 1 -8.75 1.65 -9.74
N THR A 2 -8.05 2.77 -9.75
CA THR A 2 -7.61 3.52 -8.55
C THR A 2 -8.77 3.90 -7.63
N ASP A 3 -9.89 4.40 -8.17
CA ASP A 3 -11.07 4.78 -7.37
C ASP A 3 -11.67 3.58 -6.62
N LYS A 4 -11.65 2.39 -7.24
CA LYS A 4 -12.13 1.17 -6.57
C LYS A 4 -11.19 0.75 -5.43
N ILE A 5 -9.86 0.92 -5.59
CA ILE A 5 -8.90 0.71 -4.50
C ILE A 5 -9.16 1.72 -3.38
N GLY A 6 -9.40 2.99 -3.72
CA GLY A 6 -9.75 4.04 -2.77
C GLY A 6 -11.00 3.67 -1.96
N PHE A 7 -12.08 3.31 -2.65
CA PHE A 7 -13.34 2.88 -2.02
C PHE A 7 -13.14 1.68 -1.10
N LEU A 8 -12.50 0.60 -1.57
CA LEU A 8 -12.28 -0.61 -0.77
C LEU A 8 -11.39 -0.36 0.46
N THR A 9 -10.42 0.57 0.35
CA THR A 9 -9.58 0.95 1.48
C THR A 9 -10.39 1.72 2.52
N ALA A 10 -11.22 2.67 2.09
CA ALA A 10 -12.09 3.44 3.00
C ALA A 10 -13.12 2.52 3.67
N GLU A 11 -13.79 1.64 2.93
CA GLU A 11 -14.75 0.66 3.45
C GLU A 11 -14.09 -0.24 4.50
N PHE A 12 -12.89 -0.76 4.23
CA PHE A 12 -12.15 -1.56 5.19
C PHE A 12 -11.84 -0.78 6.49
N LEU A 13 -11.41 0.48 6.40
CA LEU A 13 -11.12 1.29 7.59
C LEU A 13 -12.38 1.62 8.39
N VAL A 14 -13.50 1.88 7.72
CA VAL A 14 -14.81 2.07 8.38
C VAL A 14 -15.24 0.79 9.11
N GLU A 15 -15.04 -0.38 8.48
CA GLU A 15 -15.33 -1.66 9.13
C GLU A 15 -14.44 -1.91 10.35
N GLU A 16 -13.15 -1.53 10.30
CA GLU A 16 -12.23 -1.61 11.44
C GLU A 16 -12.68 -0.69 12.59
N MET A 17 -13.23 0.48 12.30
CA MET A 17 -13.84 1.35 13.30
C MET A 17 -15.08 0.72 13.93
N HIS A 18 -15.98 0.16 13.12
CA HIS A 18 -17.19 -0.53 13.61
C HIS A 18 -16.85 -1.72 14.50
N LYS A 19 -15.77 -2.44 14.19
CA LYS A 19 -15.24 -3.54 15.00
C LYS A 19 -14.49 -3.07 16.26
N GLY A 20 -14.33 -1.77 16.47
CA GLY A 20 -13.59 -1.19 17.58
C GLY A 20 -12.08 -1.42 17.52
N ARG A 21 -11.52 -1.78 16.36
CA ARG A 21 -10.08 -1.94 16.15
C ARG A 21 -9.38 -0.64 15.75
N ILE A 22 -10.13 0.32 15.25
CA ILE A 22 -9.72 1.72 15.11
C ILE A 22 -10.62 2.55 16.02
N PRO A 23 -10.07 3.51 16.80
CA PRO A 23 -10.87 4.40 17.66
C PRO A 23 -11.90 5.20 16.84
N LYS A 24 -13.00 5.60 17.49
CA LYS A 24 -14.05 6.41 16.86
C LYS A 24 -13.57 7.78 16.39
N GLU A 25 -12.55 8.32 17.04
CA GLU A 25 -11.90 9.59 16.70
C GLU A 25 -11.01 9.49 15.47
N PHE A 26 -10.83 8.28 14.97
CA PHE A 26 -9.86 7.88 13.94
C PHE A 26 -8.40 8.08 14.38
N LEU A 27 -7.47 7.45 13.71
CA LEU A 27 -6.04 7.58 13.97
C LEU A 27 -5.40 8.49 12.91
N PRO A 28 -4.25 9.12 13.23
CA PRO A 28 -3.53 9.89 12.22
C PRO A 28 -3.18 9.03 11.01
N LEU A 29 -3.35 9.60 9.81
CA LEU A 29 -3.13 8.91 8.56
C LEU A 29 -1.82 9.35 7.93
N GLN A 30 -1.00 8.38 7.51
CA GLN A 30 0.07 8.58 6.56
C GLN A 30 -0.40 8.06 5.20
N SER A 31 -0.22 8.87 4.18
CA SER A 31 -0.52 8.51 2.80
C SER A 31 0.75 8.63 1.95
N GLY A 32 0.97 7.66 1.09
CA GLY A 32 1.96 7.75 0.02
C GLY A 32 1.60 8.85 -0.99
N VAL A 33 2.35 8.92 -2.07
CA VAL A 33 2.16 9.91 -3.15
C VAL A 33 1.56 9.24 -4.39
N GLY A 34 0.87 10.05 -5.23
CA GLY A 34 0.36 9.62 -6.54
C GLY A 34 -1.14 9.38 -6.58
N SER A 35 -1.62 8.92 -7.75
CA SER A 35 -3.06 8.83 -8.06
C SER A 35 -3.84 7.90 -7.13
N THR A 36 -3.26 6.77 -6.75
CA THR A 36 -3.91 5.82 -5.83
C THR A 36 -4.04 6.42 -4.43
N ALA A 37 -3.00 7.09 -3.94
CA ALA A 37 -3.04 7.78 -2.65
C ALA A 37 -4.11 8.89 -2.63
N ASN A 38 -4.19 9.68 -3.69
CA ASN A 38 -5.22 10.72 -3.83
C ASN A 38 -6.63 10.14 -3.89
N ALA A 39 -6.83 9.01 -4.59
CA ALA A 39 -8.13 8.32 -4.63
C ALA A 39 -8.55 7.80 -3.25
N ILE A 40 -7.62 7.29 -2.46
CA ILE A 40 -7.90 6.84 -1.09
C ILE A 40 -8.27 8.03 -0.19
N LEU A 41 -7.48 9.11 -0.23
CA LEU A 41 -7.79 10.33 0.52
C LEU A 41 -9.14 10.91 0.11
N GLY A 42 -9.46 10.95 -1.18
CA GLY A 42 -10.76 11.37 -1.69
C GLY A 42 -11.89 10.53 -1.13
N ALA A 43 -11.78 9.20 -1.21
CA ALA A 43 -12.78 8.28 -0.69
C ALA A 43 -12.99 8.44 0.83
N LEU A 44 -11.92 8.57 1.61
CA LEU A 44 -12.00 8.85 3.06
C LEU A 44 -12.60 10.23 3.35
N GLY A 45 -12.29 11.21 2.50
CA GLY A 45 -12.81 12.57 2.60
C GLY A 45 -14.32 12.65 2.39
N GLU A 46 -14.87 11.84 1.50
CA GLU A 46 -16.29 11.82 1.14
C GLU A 46 -17.12 10.91 2.06
N ASP A 47 -16.50 9.93 2.72
CA ASP A 47 -17.22 8.99 3.57
C ASP A 47 -17.68 9.63 4.87
N LYS A 48 -19.01 9.63 5.09
CA LYS A 48 -19.67 10.24 6.27
C LYS A 48 -19.42 9.47 7.57
N HIS A 49 -19.00 8.21 7.51
CA HIS A 49 -18.70 7.39 8.68
C HIS A 49 -17.28 7.64 9.21
N VAL A 50 -16.40 8.19 8.38
CA VAL A 50 -15.06 8.61 8.79
C VAL A 50 -15.16 10.01 9.42
N PRO A 51 -14.77 10.21 10.69
CA PRO A 51 -14.75 11.55 11.28
C PRO A 51 -13.65 12.41 10.66
N ASN A 52 -13.65 13.71 10.95
CA ASN A 52 -12.51 14.56 10.61
C ASN A 52 -11.27 14.05 11.33
N PHE A 53 -10.17 13.90 10.62
CA PHE A 53 -8.95 13.21 11.11
C PHE A 53 -7.70 14.09 10.95
N ASN A 54 -6.59 13.58 11.44
CA ASN A 54 -5.28 14.22 11.34
C ASN A 54 -4.41 13.50 10.32
N ILE A 55 -3.50 14.26 9.69
CA ILE A 55 -2.44 13.71 8.82
C ILE A 55 -1.11 13.76 9.57
N TYR A 56 -0.38 12.64 9.56
CA TYR A 56 0.99 12.54 10.01
C TYR A 56 1.80 11.74 8.99
N THR A 57 2.55 12.42 8.16
CA THR A 57 3.17 11.85 6.95
C THR A 57 4.57 12.44 6.72
N GLU A 58 5.31 11.90 5.75
CA GLU A 58 6.56 12.49 5.28
C GLU A 58 6.29 13.69 4.37
N VAL A 59 5.38 13.54 3.39
CA VAL A 59 5.11 14.54 2.34
C VAL A 59 3.64 14.86 2.29
N ILE A 60 3.31 16.16 2.23
CA ILE A 60 1.96 16.67 1.99
C ILE A 60 1.80 17.04 0.53
N GLN A 61 0.68 16.61 -0.08
CA GLN A 61 0.27 16.90 -1.44
C GLN A 61 -0.95 17.83 -1.48
N ASN A 62 -1.33 18.29 -2.69
CA ASN A 62 -2.47 19.17 -2.90
C ASN A 62 -3.75 18.70 -2.21
N SER A 63 -4.07 17.40 -2.34
CA SER A 63 -5.28 16.80 -1.76
C SER A 63 -5.39 17.00 -0.24
N VAL A 64 -4.26 16.98 0.48
CA VAL A 64 -4.26 17.21 1.93
C VAL A 64 -4.55 18.68 2.24
N ILE A 65 -3.94 19.63 1.50
CA ILE A 65 -4.20 21.07 1.66
C ILE A 65 -5.68 21.38 1.39
N GLU A 66 -6.25 20.83 0.32
CA GLU A 66 -7.68 20.96 0.00
C GLU A 66 -8.56 20.40 1.11
N MET A 67 -8.21 19.24 1.67
CA MET A 67 -8.94 18.63 2.79
C MET A 67 -8.80 19.41 4.10
N MET A 68 -7.72 20.13 4.31
CA MET A 68 -7.55 21.04 5.44
C MET A 68 -8.46 22.27 5.25
N LEU A 69 -8.48 22.89 4.07
CA LEU A 69 -9.30 24.04 3.78
C LEU A 69 -10.81 23.76 3.86
N ASN A 70 -11.23 22.57 3.51
CA ASN A 70 -12.65 22.16 3.63
C ASN A 70 -13.00 21.55 5.02
N GLY A 71 -12.04 21.50 5.96
CA GLY A 71 -12.22 21.07 7.35
C GLY A 71 -12.28 19.54 7.55
N ARG A 72 -11.99 18.74 6.53
CA ARG A 72 -11.92 17.27 6.65
C ARG A 72 -10.66 16.81 7.39
N VAL A 73 -9.53 17.45 7.13
CA VAL A 73 -8.29 17.29 7.88
C VAL A 73 -8.19 18.42 8.90
N LYS A 74 -8.07 18.06 10.18
CA LYS A 74 -7.97 19.03 11.29
C LYS A 74 -6.57 19.63 11.36
N ASP A 75 -5.58 18.76 11.49
CA ASP A 75 -4.17 19.12 11.64
C ASP A 75 -3.31 18.21 10.78
N ALA A 76 -2.21 18.74 10.27
CA ALA A 76 -1.23 17.99 9.49
C ALA A 76 0.20 18.24 9.96
N SER A 77 1.02 17.19 9.99
CA SER A 77 2.45 17.28 10.26
C SER A 77 3.24 16.44 9.26
N ALA A 78 4.30 17.04 8.68
CA ALA A 78 5.14 16.39 7.68
C ALA A 78 6.57 16.94 7.67
N CYS A 79 7.44 16.38 6.80
CA CYS A 79 8.76 16.95 6.52
C CYS A 79 8.68 18.04 5.45
N SER A 80 7.81 17.86 4.44
CA SER A 80 7.80 18.71 3.26
C SER A 80 6.41 18.84 2.64
N LEU A 81 6.26 19.89 1.84
CA LEU A 81 5.15 20.11 0.94
C LEU A 81 5.61 19.80 -0.50
N THR A 82 4.91 18.90 -1.18
CA THR A 82 5.06 18.67 -2.62
C THR A 82 3.72 19.01 -3.26
N VAL A 83 3.53 20.29 -3.46
CA VAL A 83 2.27 20.88 -3.95
C VAL A 83 2.52 21.72 -5.22
N SER A 84 1.48 21.94 -6.02
CA SER A 84 1.56 22.85 -7.16
C SER A 84 1.73 24.31 -6.68
N ASN A 85 2.18 25.17 -7.59
CA ASN A 85 2.33 26.61 -7.29
C ASN A 85 1.00 27.23 -6.86
N GLU A 86 -0.10 26.85 -7.51
CA GLU A 86 -1.44 27.33 -7.19
C GLU A 86 -1.85 26.92 -5.78
N CYS A 87 -1.59 25.68 -5.41
CA CYS A 87 -1.86 25.16 -4.06
C CYS A 87 -0.97 25.84 -3.01
N LEU A 88 0.31 26.10 -3.34
CA LEU A 88 1.21 26.83 -2.45
C LEU A 88 0.74 28.27 -2.21
N MET A 89 0.22 28.94 -3.24
CA MET A 89 -0.39 30.27 -3.08
C MET A 89 -1.61 30.23 -2.16
N GLN A 90 -2.46 29.19 -2.27
CA GLN A 90 -3.58 29.02 -1.33
C GLN A 90 -3.10 28.87 0.13
N VAL A 91 -1.97 28.20 0.36
CA VAL A 91 -1.36 28.12 1.70
C VAL A 91 -0.94 29.50 2.20
N TYR A 92 -0.30 30.31 1.36
CA TYR A 92 0.13 31.67 1.71
C TYR A 92 -1.06 32.61 1.96
N ASP A 93 -2.09 32.54 1.13
CA ASP A 93 -3.30 33.36 1.26
C ASP A 93 -4.09 33.02 2.53
N ASN A 94 -3.94 31.79 3.06
CA ASN A 94 -4.58 31.32 4.28
C ASN A 94 -3.57 31.06 5.43
N MET A 95 -2.47 31.80 5.47
CA MET A 95 -1.38 31.57 6.41
C MET A 95 -1.81 31.64 7.88
N ASP A 96 -2.78 32.47 8.23
CA ASP A 96 -3.32 32.56 9.59
C ASP A 96 -3.98 31.26 10.06
N TYR A 97 -4.56 30.50 9.13
CA TYR A 97 -5.05 29.15 9.41
C TYR A 97 -3.88 28.14 9.47
N PHE A 98 -3.05 28.09 8.41
CA PHE A 98 -2.03 27.04 8.29
C PHE A 98 -0.94 27.13 9.37
N LYS A 99 -0.55 28.31 9.85
CA LYS A 99 0.43 28.44 10.95
C LYS A 99 0.02 27.72 12.24
N ASN A 100 -1.29 27.51 12.44
CA ASN A 100 -1.82 26.84 13.62
C ASN A 100 -2.12 25.36 13.40
N HIS A 101 -2.33 24.92 12.15
CA HIS A 101 -2.80 23.58 11.80
C HIS A 101 -1.82 22.75 10.97
N LEU A 102 -0.77 23.37 10.41
CA LEU A 102 0.24 22.71 9.60
C LEU A 102 1.63 22.84 10.25
N THR A 103 2.26 21.74 10.55
CA THR A 103 3.60 21.74 11.11
C THR A 103 4.58 21.01 10.21
N LEU A 104 5.63 21.70 9.76
CA LEU A 104 6.77 21.07 9.08
C LEU A 104 7.89 20.79 10.07
N ARG A 105 8.40 19.56 10.04
CA ARG A 105 9.45 19.06 10.93
C ARG A 105 10.56 18.44 10.12
N GLN A 106 11.73 18.33 10.72
CA GLN A 106 12.82 17.53 10.15
C GLN A 106 12.40 16.06 10.02
N SER A 107 12.94 15.37 9.03
CA SER A 107 12.61 13.95 8.76
C SER A 107 12.93 13.04 9.93
N GLU A 108 13.99 13.34 10.69
CA GLU A 108 14.37 12.63 11.90
C GLU A 108 13.28 12.66 12.99
N ILE A 109 12.36 13.61 12.93
CA ILE A 109 11.19 13.69 13.82
C ILE A 109 9.96 13.08 13.16
N SER A 110 9.65 13.49 11.93
CA SER A 110 8.45 13.01 11.22
C SER A 110 8.49 11.50 10.97
N ASN A 111 9.66 10.98 10.58
CA ASN A 111 9.85 9.55 10.29
C ASN A 111 10.34 8.75 11.51
N HIS A 112 10.38 9.37 12.70
CA HIS A 112 10.94 8.70 13.88
C HIS A 112 10.04 7.54 14.34
N PRO A 113 10.57 6.29 14.43
CA PRO A 113 9.81 5.09 14.79
C PRO A 113 8.98 5.23 16.07
N ALA A 114 9.56 5.81 17.12
CA ALA A 114 8.87 5.97 18.42
C ALA A 114 7.72 6.97 18.34
N VAL A 115 7.80 7.99 17.49
CA VAL A 115 6.72 8.97 17.30
C VAL A 115 5.58 8.34 16.52
N ILE A 116 5.88 7.65 15.40
CA ILE A 116 4.90 6.94 14.58
C ILE A 116 4.09 5.94 15.43
N ARG A 117 4.80 5.13 16.25
CA ARG A 117 4.15 4.15 17.15
C ARG A 117 3.27 4.80 18.21
N ARG A 118 3.73 5.87 18.85
CA ARG A 118 2.96 6.55 19.89
C ARG A 118 1.72 7.24 19.37
N LEU A 119 1.77 7.75 18.14
CA LEU A 119 0.62 8.35 17.48
C LEU A 119 -0.39 7.29 16.99
N GLY A 120 0.04 6.04 16.81
CA GLY A 120 -0.79 4.99 16.27
C GLY A 120 -1.15 5.19 14.81
N VAL A 121 -0.18 5.62 14.00
CA VAL A 121 -0.42 5.99 12.58
C VAL A 121 -0.99 4.82 11.78
N ILE A 122 -2.00 5.09 10.96
CA ILE A 122 -2.41 4.21 9.86
C ILE A 122 -1.56 4.58 8.65
N ALA A 123 -0.70 3.66 8.19
CA ALA A 123 0.18 3.89 7.06
C ALA A 123 -0.33 3.22 5.79
N ILE A 124 -0.53 4.01 4.73
CA ILE A 124 -1.00 3.53 3.43
C ILE A 124 0.05 3.89 2.37
N ASN A 125 0.62 2.87 1.75
CA ASN A 125 1.65 3.02 0.73
C ASN A 125 1.32 2.18 -0.51
N THR A 126 1.97 2.49 -1.63
CA THR A 126 1.75 1.80 -2.90
C THR A 126 2.87 0.81 -3.16
N ALA A 127 2.52 -0.40 -3.57
CA ALA A 127 3.46 -1.42 -4.05
C ALA A 127 3.48 -1.49 -5.58
N ILE A 128 4.60 -1.92 -6.14
CA ILE A 128 4.75 -2.33 -7.55
C ILE A 128 4.32 -3.79 -7.68
N GLU A 129 4.78 -4.63 -6.76
CA GLU A 129 4.41 -6.03 -6.68
C GLU A 129 4.38 -6.52 -5.23
N VAL A 130 3.58 -7.52 -4.97
CA VAL A 130 3.39 -8.15 -3.67
C VAL A 130 3.53 -9.66 -3.81
N GLU A 131 4.30 -10.27 -2.93
CA GLU A 131 4.49 -11.69 -2.83
C GLU A 131 3.32 -12.39 -2.15
N LEU A 132 3.13 -13.67 -2.45
CA LEU A 132 2.06 -14.51 -1.89
C LEU A 132 2.03 -14.56 -0.34
N TYR A 133 3.14 -14.32 0.33
CA TYR A 133 3.20 -14.31 1.81
C TYR A 133 3.17 -12.90 2.41
N GLY A 134 3.20 -11.87 1.57
CA GLY A 134 3.02 -10.48 1.99
C GLY A 134 4.29 -9.63 1.99
N ASN A 135 5.43 -10.11 1.46
CA ASN A 135 6.55 -9.23 1.16
C ASN A 135 6.14 -8.26 0.05
N ALA A 136 6.59 -7.00 0.13
CA ALA A 136 6.23 -5.98 -0.84
C ALA A 136 7.46 -5.30 -1.44
N ASN A 137 7.41 -5.09 -2.75
CA ASN A 137 8.34 -4.27 -3.52
C ASN A 137 7.63 -2.98 -3.94
N SER A 138 8.16 -1.85 -3.56
CA SER A 138 7.62 -0.52 -3.85
C SER A 138 8.57 0.36 -4.67
N THR A 139 9.75 -0.14 -5.03
CA THR A 139 10.82 0.67 -5.63
C THR A 139 11.31 0.18 -6.99
N HIS A 140 11.35 -1.13 -7.25
CA HIS A 140 11.98 -1.70 -8.43
C HIS A 140 11.01 -2.42 -9.37
N ILE A 141 11.16 -2.16 -10.67
CA ILE A 141 10.46 -2.90 -11.73
C ILE A 141 11.39 -4.03 -12.18
N SER A 142 10.87 -5.26 -12.20
CA SER A 142 11.59 -6.47 -12.63
C SER A 142 12.97 -6.62 -11.95
N GLY A 143 13.08 -6.20 -10.70
CA GLY A 143 14.27 -6.35 -9.86
C GLY A 143 15.49 -5.50 -10.22
N THR A 144 15.50 -4.86 -11.38
CA THR A 144 16.72 -4.19 -11.90
C THR A 144 16.55 -2.69 -12.12
N LYS A 145 15.34 -2.22 -12.41
CA LYS A 145 15.08 -0.82 -12.72
C LYS A 145 14.44 -0.14 -11.52
N MET A 146 15.18 0.72 -10.84
CA MET A 146 14.63 1.59 -9.82
C MET A 146 13.63 2.56 -10.46
N MET A 147 12.39 2.55 -9.98
CA MET A 147 11.32 3.47 -10.39
C MET A 147 11.30 4.71 -9.51
N ASN A 148 11.45 4.51 -8.20
CA ASN A 148 11.51 5.55 -7.18
C ASN A 148 12.28 5.05 -5.96
N GLY A 149 12.74 5.98 -5.11
CA GLY A 149 13.29 5.64 -3.82
C GLY A 149 12.23 5.15 -2.84
N ILE A 150 12.67 4.53 -1.74
CA ILE A 150 11.74 4.03 -0.70
C ILE A 150 11.05 5.18 0.06
N GLY A 151 11.69 6.35 0.16
CA GLY A 151 11.21 7.48 0.99
C GLY A 151 10.97 7.03 2.43
N GLY A 152 9.98 7.61 3.06
CA GLY A 152 9.55 7.25 4.42
C GLY A 152 8.70 5.98 4.51
N SER A 153 8.40 5.30 3.39
CA SER A 153 7.52 4.14 3.39
C SER A 153 7.96 3.07 4.40
N GLY A 154 9.27 2.74 4.44
CA GLY A 154 9.80 1.75 5.38
C GLY A 154 9.62 2.16 6.84
N ASP A 155 9.85 3.43 7.17
CA ASP A 155 9.71 3.95 8.54
C ASP A 155 8.25 3.88 9.00
N PHE A 156 7.33 4.33 8.14
CA PHE A 156 5.90 4.35 8.47
C PHE A 156 5.30 2.93 8.52
N ILE A 157 5.51 2.11 7.49
CA ILE A 157 4.94 0.76 7.43
C ILE A 157 5.37 -0.10 8.62
N ARG A 158 6.68 -0.09 8.95
CA ARG A 158 7.23 -0.89 10.06
C ARG A 158 6.72 -0.46 11.43
N ASN A 159 6.34 0.80 11.59
CA ASN A 159 6.01 1.39 12.88
C ASN A 159 4.53 1.80 13.02
N ALA A 160 3.72 1.59 11.99
CA ALA A 160 2.31 1.88 11.99
C ALA A 160 1.53 1.00 12.98
N TYR A 161 0.40 1.52 13.45
CA TYR A 161 -0.63 0.71 14.11
C TYR A 161 -1.28 -0.25 13.11
N LEU A 162 -1.51 0.23 11.90
CA LEU A 162 -2.05 -0.55 10.78
C LEU A 162 -1.31 -0.16 9.50
N SER A 163 -0.66 -1.12 8.88
CA SER A 163 0.08 -0.94 7.63
C SER A 163 -0.68 -1.53 6.46
N ILE A 164 -0.89 -0.73 5.42
CA ILE A 164 -1.65 -1.11 4.22
C ILE A 164 -0.77 -0.86 3.00
N PHE A 165 -0.62 -1.89 2.16
CA PHE A 165 -0.11 -1.71 0.80
C PHE A 165 -1.24 -1.81 -0.22
N THR A 166 -1.21 -0.91 -1.18
CA THR A 166 -2.19 -0.87 -2.26
C THR A 166 -1.49 -0.98 -3.61
N CYS A 167 -2.07 -1.69 -4.55
CA CYS A 167 -1.60 -1.74 -5.94
C CYS A 167 -2.74 -2.16 -6.88
N PRO A 168 -2.70 -1.76 -8.15
CA PRO A 168 -3.51 -2.42 -9.17
C PRO A 168 -3.15 -3.91 -9.22
N SER A 169 -4.12 -4.80 -9.39
CA SER A 169 -3.83 -6.24 -9.46
C SER A 169 -3.05 -6.63 -10.72
N VAL A 170 -3.12 -5.81 -11.76
CA VAL A 170 -2.39 -5.98 -13.03
C VAL A 170 -1.90 -4.66 -13.61
N ALA A 171 -0.87 -4.72 -14.45
CA ALA A 171 -0.32 -3.62 -15.23
C ALA A 171 -0.21 -3.97 -16.71
N LYS A 172 0.13 -2.99 -17.56
CA LYS A 172 0.34 -3.12 -19.02
C LYS A 172 -0.79 -3.91 -19.71
N GLY A 173 -2.03 -3.49 -19.52
CA GLY A 173 -3.17 -4.12 -20.18
C GLY A 173 -3.42 -5.57 -19.73
N GLY A 174 -2.99 -5.96 -18.54
CA GLY A 174 -3.18 -7.29 -17.98
C GLY A 174 -2.04 -8.28 -18.24
N SER A 175 -0.95 -7.87 -18.89
CA SER A 175 0.20 -8.76 -19.15
C SER A 175 1.14 -8.92 -17.96
N ILE A 176 1.01 -8.07 -16.92
CA ILE A 176 1.82 -8.13 -15.72
C ILE A 176 0.89 -8.28 -14.51
N SER A 177 1.10 -9.30 -13.70
CA SER A 177 0.47 -9.43 -12.39
C SER A 177 1.28 -8.67 -11.33
N SER A 178 0.58 -7.90 -10.49
CA SER A 178 1.22 -7.31 -9.30
C SER A 178 1.26 -8.29 -8.12
N ILE A 179 0.49 -9.36 -8.16
CA ILE A 179 0.60 -10.45 -7.19
C ILE A 179 1.48 -11.54 -7.81
N VAL A 180 2.60 -11.85 -7.15
CA VAL A 180 3.64 -12.71 -7.71
C VAL A 180 4.09 -13.80 -6.72
N PRO A 181 4.67 -14.92 -7.20
CA PRO A 181 5.23 -15.96 -6.35
C PRO A 181 6.33 -15.45 -5.41
N PHE A 182 7.22 -14.60 -5.91
CA PHE A 182 8.33 -14.00 -5.18
C PHE A 182 8.61 -12.60 -5.71
N VAL A 183 8.77 -11.61 -4.83
CA VAL A 183 9.10 -10.24 -5.25
C VAL A 183 10.53 -10.16 -5.77
N THR A 184 10.75 -9.40 -6.82
CA THR A 184 12.07 -9.24 -7.42
C THR A 184 12.99 -8.31 -6.63
N HIS A 185 12.43 -7.52 -5.76
CA HIS A 185 13.11 -6.66 -4.79
C HIS A 185 12.23 -6.54 -3.55
N GLN A 186 12.79 -6.54 -2.35
CA GLN A 186 12.01 -6.49 -1.13
C GLN A 186 12.29 -5.21 -0.36
N ASP A 187 11.29 -4.32 -0.29
CA ASP A 187 11.36 -3.09 0.50
C ASP A 187 10.69 -3.26 1.87
N SER A 188 9.61 -4.04 1.93
CA SER A 188 8.90 -4.34 3.19
C SER A 188 8.68 -5.84 3.34
N SER A 189 8.94 -6.34 4.57
CA SER A 189 8.80 -7.75 4.86
C SER A 189 7.36 -8.14 5.20
N GLU A 190 7.04 -9.42 5.09
CA GLU A 190 5.75 -9.99 5.50
C GLU A 190 5.38 -9.67 6.96
N HIS A 191 6.37 -9.39 7.81
CA HIS A 191 6.17 -9.05 9.22
C HIS A 191 5.66 -7.62 9.42
N ASP A 192 5.93 -6.75 8.45
CA ASP A 192 5.60 -5.32 8.49
C ASP A 192 4.29 -5.01 7.75
N VAL A 193 3.79 -5.95 6.92
CA VAL A 193 2.60 -5.77 6.08
C VAL A 193 1.37 -6.42 6.72
N ASN A 194 0.39 -5.60 7.09
CA ASN A 194 -0.86 -6.08 7.71
C ASN A 194 -1.98 -6.33 6.69
N VAL A 195 -2.11 -5.45 5.69
CA VAL A 195 -3.22 -5.49 4.74
C VAL A 195 -2.73 -5.18 3.34
N ILE A 196 -3.28 -5.88 2.36
CA ILE A 196 -3.08 -5.61 0.93
C ILE A 196 -4.43 -5.29 0.31
N VAL A 197 -4.49 -4.25 -0.51
CA VAL A 197 -5.69 -3.86 -1.24
C VAL A 197 -5.38 -3.72 -2.72
N THR A 198 -6.19 -4.39 -3.53
CA THR A 198 -6.23 -4.18 -4.98
C THR A 198 -7.67 -3.82 -5.39
N GLU A 199 -7.91 -3.51 -6.66
CA GLU A 199 -9.28 -3.33 -7.14
C GLU A 199 -10.10 -4.63 -7.14
N GLN A 200 -9.47 -5.79 -6.87
CA GLN A 200 -10.17 -7.06 -6.73
C GLN A 200 -10.78 -7.21 -5.33
N GLY A 201 -10.11 -6.71 -4.29
CA GLY A 201 -10.57 -6.78 -2.91
C GLY A 201 -9.47 -6.48 -1.89
N VAL A 202 -9.73 -6.88 -0.65
CA VAL A 202 -8.89 -6.66 0.53
C VAL A 202 -8.40 -7.99 1.10
N ALA A 203 -7.10 -8.10 1.33
CA ALA A 203 -6.46 -9.20 2.04
C ALA A 203 -5.95 -8.72 3.40
N ASP A 204 -6.71 -8.97 4.46
CA ASP A 204 -6.24 -8.78 5.85
C ASP A 204 -5.36 -9.99 6.24
N LEU A 205 -4.09 -9.74 6.47
CA LEU A 205 -3.07 -10.75 6.74
C LEU A 205 -2.80 -10.96 8.24
N ARG A 206 -3.42 -10.15 9.10
CA ARG A 206 -3.20 -10.21 10.56
C ARG A 206 -3.68 -11.54 11.13
N GLY A 207 -2.89 -12.13 12.01
CA GLY A 207 -3.21 -13.41 12.67
C GLY A 207 -3.25 -14.64 11.75
N LYS A 208 -2.72 -14.54 10.52
CA LYS A 208 -2.70 -15.61 9.53
C LYS A 208 -1.34 -16.28 9.43
N SER A 209 -1.33 -17.58 9.30
CA SER A 209 -0.14 -18.35 8.90
C SER A 209 0.26 -18.02 7.44
N PRO A 210 1.50 -18.28 7.02
CA PRO A 210 1.92 -18.01 5.64
C PRO A 210 0.99 -18.61 4.59
N MET A 211 0.55 -19.84 4.76
CA MET A 211 -0.39 -20.46 3.82
C MET A 211 -1.75 -19.79 3.80
N GLN A 212 -2.28 -19.36 4.95
CA GLN A 212 -3.52 -18.60 5.01
C GLN A 212 -3.36 -17.21 4.38
N ARG A 213 -2.17 -16.58 4.52
CA ARG A 213 -1.85 -15.32 3.82
C ARG A 213 -1.88 -15.52 2.31
N ALA A 214 -1.17 -16.53 1.80
CA ALA A 214 -1.14 -16.83 0.36
C ALA A 214 -2.54 -17.07 -0.20
N GLN A 215 -3.37 -17.88 0.47
CA GLN A 215 -4.76 -18.11 0.09
C GLN A 215 -5.55 -16.80 0.04
N THR A 216 -5.47 -16.00 1.13
CA THR A 216 -6.21 -14.74 1.23
C THR A 216 -5.78 -13.74 0.14
N ILE A 217 -4.48 -13.64 -0.16
CA ILE A 217 -3.96 -12.75 -1.21
C ILE A 217 -4.44 -13.20 -2.60
N ILE A 218 -4.34 -14.50 -2.89
CA ILE A 218 -4.79 -15.02 -4.20
C ILE A 218 -6.29 -14.83 -4.37
N GLU A 219 -7.08 -15.19 -3.36
CA GLU A 219 -8.54 -15.13 -3.46
C GLU A 219 -9.06 -13.70 -3.57
N ASN A 220 -8.50 -12.77 -2.79
CA ASN A 220 -9.05 -11.43 -2.65
C ASN A 220 -8.34 -10.38 -3.51
N CYS A 221 -7.04 -10.51 -3.78
CA CYS A 221 -6.25 -9.45 -4.40
C CYS A 221 -5.71 -9.78 -5.79
N ALA A 222 -5.56 -11.07 -6.14
CA ALA A 222 -5.08 -11.43 -7.46
C ALA A 222 -6.14 -11.20 -8.55
N HIS A 223 -5.69 -10.74 -9.72
CA HIS A 223 -6.56 -10.65 -10.90
C HIS A 223 -7.07 -12.05 -11.28
N PRO A 224 -8.34 -12.21 -11.72
CA PRO A 224 -8.90 -13.52 -12.07
C PRO A 224 -8.04 -14.34 -13.03
N ASP A 225 -7.43 -13.70 -14.04
CA ASP A 225 -6.58 -14.36 -15.04
C ASP A 225 -5.33 -15.00 -14.46
N TYR A 226 -4.90 -14.59 -13.25
CA TYR A 226 -3.68 -15.07 -12.61
C TYR A 226 -3.93 -16.00 -11.42
N LYS A 227 -5.18 -16.10 -10.92
CA LYS A 227 -5.47 -16.91 -9.72
C LYS A 227 -5.03 -18.34 -9.88
N GLN A 228 -5.39 -18.98 -11.00
CA GLN A 228 -5.04 -20.38 -11.24
C GLN A 228 -3.51 -20.57 -11.32
N LEU A 229 -2.82 -19.67 -12.01
CA LEU A 229 -1.36 -19.70 -12.14
C LEU A 229 -0.66 -19.61 -10.77
N LEU A 230 -1.15 -18.73 -9.88
CA LEU A 230 -0.61 -18.59 -8.52
C LEU A 230 -0.90 -19.82 -7.64
N TRP A 231 -2.07 -20.43 -7.80
CA TRP A 231 -2.40 -21.71 -7.15
C TRP A 231 -1.50 -22.84 -7.64
N ASP A 232 -1.19 -22.91 -8.93
CA ASP A 232 -0.30 -23.91 -9.50
C ASP A 232 1.12 -23.76 -8.98
N TYR A 233 1.62 -22.53 -8.85
CA TYR A 233 2.89 -22.27 -8.16
C TYR A 233 2.91 -22.79 -6.72
N LEU A 234 1.86 -22.54 -5.93
CA LEU A 234 1.80 -23.01 -4.53
C LEU A 234 1.85 -24.53 -4.40
N LYS A 235 1.37 -25.26 -5.40
CA LYS A 235 1.44 -26.75 -5.43
C LYS A 235 2.86 -27.27 -5.62
N LEU A 236 3.77 -26.48 -6.22
CA LEU A 236 5.16 -26.85 -6.42
C LEU A 236 5.95 -26.86 -5.10
N GLY A 237 5.51 -26.09 -4.11
CA GLY A 237 6.15 -26.02 -2.79
C GLY A 237 5.78 -27.23 -1.93
N THR A 238 6.75 -28.09 -1.63
CA THR A 238 6.52 -29.38 -0.99
C THR A 238 6.56 -29.35 0.54
N GLY A 239 6.96 -28.25 1.17
CA GLY A 239 7.05 -28.18 2.63
C GLY A 239 7.63 -26.87 3.16
N GLY A 240 7.80 -26.81 4.48
CA GLY A 240 8.36 -25.65 5.17
C GLY A 240 7.31 -24.63 5.64
N HIS A 241 7.79 -23.57 6.26
CA HIS A 241 6.97 -22.48 6.79
C HIS A 241 6.34 -21.65 5.66
N THR A 242 7.15 -21.24 4.69
CA THR A 242 6.73 -20.64 3.42
C THR A 242 7.01 -21.64 2.29
N ARG A 243 5.98 -22.02 1.54
CA ARG A 243 6.09 -23.07 0.51
C ARG A 243 6.55 -22.46 -0.82
N HIS A 244 7.84 -22.17 -0.93
CA HIS A 244 8.44 -21.71 -2.17
C HIS A 244 9.06 -22.87 -2.96
N CYS A 245 8.87 -22.84 -4.26
CA CYS A 245 9.70 -23.56 -5.22
C CYS A 245 10.76 -22.57 -5.76
N LEU A 246 11.97 -22.61 -5.23
CA LEU A 246 13.00 -21.62 -5.54
C LEU A 246 13.37 -21.58 -7.03
N THR A 247 13.34 -22.72 -7.72
CA THR A 247 13.62 -22.80 -9.16
C THR A 247 12.53 -22.16 -10.01
N ALA A 248 11.29 -22.07 -9.50
CA ALA A 248 10.14 -21.47 -10.18
C ALA A 248 9.77 -20.06 -9.64
N ALA A 249 10.46 -19.59 -8.61
CA ALA A 249 10.11 -18.37 -7.89
C ALA A 249 9.99 -17.12 -8.80
N PHE A 250 10.83 -17.02 -9.81
CA PHE A 250 10.84 -15.92 -10.78
C PHE A 250 10.33 -16.32 -12.17
N ALA A 251 9.68 -17.47 -12.32
CA ALA A 251 9.22 -17.95 -13.63
C ALA A 251 8.27 -16.98 -14.33
N MET A 252 7.39 -16.30 -13.59
CA MET A 252 6.51 -15.27 -14.16
C MET A 252 7.29 -14.07 -14.71
N HIS A 253 8.32 -13.61 -14.01
CA HIS A 253 9.17 -12.51 -14.45
C HIS A 253 10.05 -12.91 -15.64
N ASP A 254 10.61 -14.12 -15.63
CA ASP A 254 11.37 -14.65 -16.76
C ASP A 254 10.49 -14.80 -18.02
N THR A 255 9.26 -15.31 -17.85
CA THR A 255 8.29 -15.42 -18.94
C THR A 255 7.93 -14.04 -19.48
N LEU A 256 7.70 -13.06 -18.61
CA LEU A 256 7.47 -11.66 -19.03
C LEU A 256 8.64 -11.13 -19.88
N ALA A 257 9.87 -11.35 -19.43
CA ALA A 257 11.07 -10.88 -20.14
C ALA A 257 11.22 -11.53 -21.51
N ARG A 258 10.92 -12.81 -21.65
CA ARG A 258 11.07 -13.57 -22.90
C ARG A 258 9.87 -13.48 -23.84
N LYS A 259 8.64 -13.49 -23.29
CA LYS A 259 7.39 -13.63 -24.07
C LYS A 259 6.49 -12.40 -23.99
N GLY A 260 6.79 -11.43 -23.10
CA GLY A 260 6.02 -10.19 -22.96
C GLY A 260 4.73 -10.29 -22.15
N ASP A 261 4.36 -11.49 -21.65
CA ASP A 261 3.12 -11.70 -20.87
C ASP A 261 3.33 -12.78 -19.80
N MET A 262 3.12 -12.44 -18.53
CA MET A 262 3.24 -13.36 -17.41
C MET A 262 2.22 -14.52 -17.45
N LYS A 263 1.08 -14.35 -18.13
CA LYS A 263 0.06 -15.42 -18.31
C LYS A 263 0.57 -16.62 -19.08
N LEU A 264 1.63 -16.45 -19.87
CA LEU A 264 2.25 -17.52 -20.65
C LEU A 264 3.24 -18.38 -19.85
N THR A 265 3.30 -18.18 -18.51
CA THR A 265 4.13 -18.99 -17.63
C THR A 265 3.57 -20.41 -17.53
N ASP A 266 4.44 -21.40 -17.73
CA ASP A 266 4.09 -22.82 -17.57
C ASP A 266 4.84 -23.39 -16.37
N PHE A 267 4.12 -23.67 -15.27
CA PHE A 267 4.70 -24.27 -14.09
C PHE A 267 4.84 -25.79 -14.18
N SER A 268 4.28 -26.44 -15.21
CA SER A 268 4.48 -27.89 -15.41
C SER A 268 5.93 -28.26 -15.65
N GLU A 269 6.75 -27.35 -16.21
CA GLU A 269 8.19 -27.50 -16.42
C GLU A 269 8.98 -27.68 -15.10
N TYR A 270 8.40 -27.33 -13.96
CA TYR A 270 9.02 -27.40 -12.61
C TYR A 270 8.51 -28.55 -11.77
N ILE A 271 7.59 -29.36 -12.26
CA ILE A 271 7.11 -30.58 -11.57
C ILE A 271 8.21 -31.64 -11.73
N LYS A 272 8.73 -32.13 -10.59
CA LYS A 272 9.71 -33.20 -10.55
C LYS A 272 9.05 -34.56 -10.40
#